data_8b5a595e2943b8a68773ad569745a4a3
#
_entry.id   8b5a595e2943b8a68773ad569745a4a3
#
_cell.length_a   1.000
_cell.length_b   1.000
_cell.length_c   1.000
_cell.angle_alpha   90.00
_cell.angle_beta   90.00
_cell.angle_gamma   90.00
#
_symmetry.space_group_name_H-M   'P 1'
#
loop_
_entity.id
_entity.type
_entity.pdbx_description
1 polymer ?
#
loop_
_entity_poly.entity_id
_entity_poly.type
_entity_poly.pdbx_seq_one_letter_code
_entity_poly.pdbx_strand_id
1 'polypeptide(L)'
;MFFEQLLNGITVGSTYALIALGYTMVYGIITLINFAHGEIFMVGAFVGLALTRFLNVNVFLAILGAMATCMLLGIVVERIAYRPLRRSSRLSALISAIGVSIFISTLVQLIRGPQTTNYPASVINNTVYTIGSIHISKLQLIMILVSAGLMIALQLIVKYTKMGKAM
;
A
#
# COMPACT_ATOMS: atom_id res chain seq x y z
N MET A 1 1.73 22.83 -17.70
CA MET A 1 2.43 21.57 -18.11
C MET A 1 3.55 21.18 -17.14
N PHE A 2 4.65 21.95 -16.97
CA PHE A 2 5.75 21.53 -16.06
C PHE A 2 5.29 21.37 -14.60
N PHE A 3 4.59 22.34 -14.03
CA PHE A 3 4.09 22.28 -12.65
C PHE A 3 3.06 21.17 -12.42
N GLU A 4 2.22 20.88 -13.41
CA GLU A 4 1.28 19.75 -13.33
C GLU A 4 2.00 18.42 -13.31
N GLN A 5 3.04 18.28 -14.15
CA GLN A 5 3.86 17.08 -14.17
C GLN A 5 4.63 16.90 -12.86
N LEU A 6 5.12 18.01 -12.29
CA LEU A 6 5.79 18.01 -10.99
C LEU A 6 4.84 17.57 -9.86
N LEU A 7 3.62 18.10 -9.83
CA LEU A 7 2.58 17.70 -8.85
C LEU A 7 2.20 16.22 -9.01
N ASN A 8 2.03 15.75 -10.24
CA ASN A 8 1.79 14.33 -10.52
C ASN A 8 2.95 13.47 -10.01
N GLY A 9 4.18 13.88 -10.29
CA GLY A 9 5.38 13.20 -9.81
C GLY A 9 5.47 13.14 -8.29
N ILE A 10 5.17 14.23 -7.59
CA ILE A 10 5.13 14.28 -6.12
C ILE A 10 4.03 13.36 -5.57
N THR A 11 2.85 13.35 -6.20
CA THR A 11 1.74 12.50 -5.77
C THR A 11 2.08 11.01 -5.89
N VAL A 12 2.61 10.59 -7.03
CA VAL A 12 3.04 9.21 -7.25
C VAL A 12 4.24 8.88 -6.34
N GLY A 13 5.20 9.79 -6.22
CA GLY A 13 6.37 9.64 -5.35
C GLY A 13 5.99 9.49 -3.87
N SER A 14 4.98 10.23 -3.40
CA SER A 14 4.49 10.11 -2.01
C SER A 14 3.88 8.74 -1.73
N THR A 15 3.19 8.13 -2.69
CA THR A 15 2.65 6.77 -2.57
C THR A 15 3.78 5.73 -2.52
N TYR A 16 4.79 5.86 -3.39
CA TYR A 16 5.96 4.99 -3.35
C TYR A 16 6.77 5.15 -2.05
N ALA A 17 6.87 6.35 -1.51
CA ALA A 17 7.53 6.60 -0.24
C ALA A 17 6.84 5.86 0.92
N LEU A 18 5.50 5.84 0.96
CA LEU A 18 4.75 5.05 1.96
C LEU A 18 5.01 3.55 1.83
N ILE A 19 5.02 3.03 0.60
CA ILE A 19 5.32 1.60 0.36
C ILE A 19 6.74 1.30 0.82
N ALA A 20 7.72 2.15 0.48
CA ALA A 20 9.11 1.98 0.87
C ALA A 20 9.30 2.01 2.40
N LEU A 21 8.58 2.91 3.10
CA LEU A 21 8.57 2.94 4.57
C LEU A 21 7.99 1.66 5.17
N GLY A 22 6.90 1.13 4.62
CA GLY A 22 6.36 -0.15 5.03
C GLY A 22 7.37 -1.29 4.85
N TYR A 23 8.11 -1.29 3.73
CA TYR A 23 9.21 -2.23 3.48
C TYR A 23 10.30 -2.14 4.54
N THR A 24 10.77 -0.93 4.84
CA THR A 24 11.85 -0.71 5.81
C THR A 24 11.45 -1.11 7.21
N MET A 25 10.20 -0.87 7.62
CA MET A 25 9.69 -1.33 8.92
C MET A 25 9.70 -2.86 9.03
N VAL A 26 9.17 -3.55 8.03
CA VAL A 26 9.14 -5.02 8.04
C VAL A 26 10.55 -5.58 8.04
N TYR A 27 11.45 -5.00 7.25
CA TYR A 27 12.87 -5.38 7.22
C TYR A 27 13.56 -5.15 8.57
N GLY A 28 13.28 -4.04 9.25
CA GLY A 28 13.84 -3.74 10.57
C GLY A 28 13.45 -4.77 11.64
N ILE A 29 12.23 -5.34 11.55
CA ILE A 29 11.74 -6.34 12.53
C ILE A 29 12.24 -7.76 12.20
N ILE A 30 12.12 -8.16 10.93
CA ILE A 30 12.28 -9.57 10.53
C ILE A 30 13.67 -9.82 9.91
N THR A 31 14.42 -8.76 9.54
CA THR A 31 15.69 -8.81 8.80
C THR A 31 15.62 -9.57 7.46
N LEU A 32 14.41 -9.77 6.94
CA LEU A 32 14.13 -10.38 5.66
C LEU A 32 13.35 -9.43 4.77
N ILE A 33 13.72 -9.36 3.50
CA ILE A 33 13.02 -8.51 2.52
C ILE A 33 11.69 -9.21 2.15
N ASN A 34 10.57 -8.54 2.45
CA ASN A 34 9.24 -9.04 2.10
C ASN A 34 8.84 -8.56 0.71
N PHE A 35 9.21 -9.26 -0.34
CA PHE A 35 8.83 -8.91 -1.71
C PHE A 35 7.31 -8.93 -1.96
N ALA A 36 6.53 -9.63 -1.13
CA ALA A 36 5.08 -9.64 -1.22
C ALA A 36 4.40 -8.38 -0.65
N HIS A 37 5.17 -7.42 -0.08
CA HIS A 37 4.59 -6.23 0.54
C HIS A 37 3.78 -5.37 -0.45
N GLY A 38 4.32 -5.16 -1.65
CA GLY A 38 3.63 -4.44 -2.72
C GLY A 38 2.34 -5.14 -3.16
N GLU A 39 2.34 -6.46 -3.19
CA GLU A 39 1.16 -7.26 -3.55
C GLU A 39 0.07 -7.21 -2.48
N ILE A 40 0.45 -7.16 -1.19
CA ILE A 40 -0.49 -6.96 -0.09
C ILE A 40 -1.16 -5.58 -0.22
N PHE A 41 -0.39 -4.54 -0.54
CA PHE A 41 -0.93 -3.21 -0.82
C PHE A 41 -1.90 -3.24 -2.00
N MET A 42 -1.55 -3.90 -3.10
CA MET A 42 -2.41 -4.08 -4.27
C MET A 42 -3.74 -4.77 -3.88
N VAL A 43 -3.70 -5.86 -3.12
CA VAL A 43 -4.90 -6.57 -2.64
C VAL A 43 -5.78 -5.63 -1.81
N GLY A 44 -5.18 -4.83 -0.91
CA GLY A 44 -5.91 -3.83 -0.13
C GLY A 44 -6.63 -2.81 -0.99
N ALA A 45 -5.98 -2.31 -2.04
CA ALA A 45 -6.59 -1.38 -2.98
C ALA A 45 -7.79 -2.01 -3.73
N PHE A 46 -7.66 -3.26 -4.18
CA PHE A 46 -8.76 -3.97 -4.85
C PHE A 46 -9.91 -4.31 -3.89
N VAL A 47 -9.63 -4.67 -2.65
CA VAL A 47 -10.67 -4.89 -1.63
C VAL A 47 -11.42 -3.60 -1.32
N GLY A 48 -10.71 -2.49 -1.12
CA GLY A 48 -11.32 -1.17 -0.94
C GLY A 48 -12.23 -0.79 -2.12
N LEU A 49 -11.75 -1.02 -3.34
CA LEU A 49 -12.54 -0.82 -4.56
C LEU A 49 -13.80 -1.71 -4.61
N ALA A 50 -13.66 -2.99 -4.24
CA ALA A 50 -14.78 -3.92 -4.22
C ALA A 50 -15.86 -3.51 -3.19
N LEU A 51 -15.44 -3.13 -1.99
CA LEU A 51 -16.34 -2.67 -0.93
C LEU A 51 -17.11 -1.41 -1.33
N THR A 52 -16.42 -0.45 -1.94
CA THR A 52 -17.07 0.80 -2.39
C THR A 52 -17.98 0.58 -3.60
N ARG A 53 -17.60 -0.28 -4.56
CA ARG A 53 -18.32 -0.46 -5.82
C ARG A 53 -19.52 -1.42 -5.71
N PHE A 54 -19.36 -2.53 -5.00
CA PHE A 54 -20.37 -3.58 -4.93
C PHE A 54 -21.28 -3.48 -3.71
N LEU A 55 -20.75 -3.04 -2.56
CA LEU A 55 -21.49 -2.95 -1.31
C LEU A 55 -21.93 -1.51 -0.99
N ASN A 56 -21.56 -0.52 -1.82
CA ASN A 56 -21.85 0.91 -1.59
C ASN A 56 -21.48 1.39 -0.19
N VAL A 57 -20.43 0.80 0.40
CA VAL A 57 -19.97 1.11 1.74
C VAL A 57 -19.25 2.45 1.73
N ASN A 58 -19.41 3.23 2.80
CA ASN A 58 -18.69 4.48 2.98
C ASN A 58 -17.17 4.26 2.86
N VAL A 59 -16.45 5.22 2.26
CA VAL A 59 -15.00 5.17 2.04
C VAL A 59 -14.22 4.82 3.31
N PHE A 60 -14.64 5.36 4.46
CA PHE A 60 -14.00 5.08 5.74
C PHE A 60 -14.10 3.60 6.13
N LEU A 61 -15.28 2.98 5.99
CA LEU A 61 -15.47 1.55 6.25
C LEU A 61 -14.74 0.68 5.21
N ALA A 62 -14.67 1.14 3.96
CA ALA A 62 -13.90 0.45 2.92
C ALA A 62 -12.39 0.43 3.24
N ILE A 63 -11.85 1.52 3.77
CA ILE A 63 -10.45 1.58 4.24
C ILE A 63 -10.23 0.60 5.39
N LEU A 64 -11.12 0.58 6.39
CA LEU A 64 -11.01 -0.37 7.51
C LEU A 64 -11.08 -1.83 7.04
N GLY A 65 -11.98 -2.14 6.10
CA GLY A 65 -12.08 -3.47 5.51
C GLY A 65 -10.83 -3.86 4.71
N ALA A 66 -10.27 -2.93 3.94
CA ALA A 66 -9.01 -3.13 3.24
C ALA A 66 -7.84 -3.38 4.23
N MET A 67 -7.76 -2.58 5.30
CA MET A 67 -6.74 -2.76 6.35
C MET A 67 -6.86 -4.12 7.03
N ALA A 68 -8.08 -4.55 7.40
CA ALA A 68 -8.33 -5.86 8.00
C ALA A 68 -7.91 -7.00 7.06
N THR A 69 -8.23 -6.90 5.77
CA THR A 69 -7.83 -7.89 4.77
C THR A 69 -6.32 -7.95 4.58
N CYS A 70 -5.65 -6.80 4.49
CA CYS A 70 -4.19 -6.73 4.40
C CYS A 70 -3.52 -7.34 5.64
N MET A 71 -4.06 -7.09 6.84
CA MET A 71 -3.58 -7.68 8.09
C MET A 71 -3.72 -9.20 8.09
N LEU A 72 -4.88 -9.72 7.71
CA LEU A 72 -5.12 -11.16 7.62
C LEU A 72 -4.20 -11.81 6.58
N LEU A 73 -4.08 -11.21 5.39
CA LEU A 73 -3.20 -11.71 4.35
C LEU A 73 -1.74 -11.70 4.80
N GLY A 74 -1.30 -10.64 5.48
CA GLY A 74 0.05 -10.54 6.04
C GLY A 74 0.33 -11.65 7.07
N ILE A 75 -0.63 -11.94 7.95
CA ILE A 75 -0.51 -13.04 8.92
C ILE A 75 -0.44 -14.41 8.22
N VAL A 76 -1.25 -14.61 7.19
CA VAL A 76 -1.25 -15.86 6.40
C VAL A 76 0.10 -16.06 5.71
N VAL A 77 0.59 -15.03 5.03
CA VAL A 77 1.90 -15.04 4.35
C VAL A 77 3.04 -15.29 5.35
N GLU A 78 3.03 -14.60 6.50
CA GLU A 78 4.03 -14.83 7.54
C GLU A 78 4.00 -16.29 8.03
N ARG A 79 2.83 -16.79 8.34
CA ARG A 79 2.67 -18.10 8.95
C ARG A 79 3.00 -19.26 8.01
N ILE A 80 2.63 -19.11 6.72
CA ILE A 80 2.79 -20.18 5.72
C ILE A 80 4.15 -20.08 5.02
N ALA A 81 4.56 -18.88 4.61
CA ALA A 81 5.73 -18.73 3.78
C ALA A 81 7.01 -18.38 4.56
N TYR A 82 6.93 -17.50 5.58
CA TYR A 82 8.14 -17.00 6.23
C TYR A 82 8.50 -17.75 7.50
N ARG A 83 7.51 -18.11 8.32
CA ARG A 83 7.75 -18.77 9.62
C ARG A 83 8.51 -20.09 9.49
N PRO A 84 8.20 -20.99 8.53
CA PRO A 84 8.94 -22.22 8.36
C PRO A 84 10.40 -22.00 7.94
N LEU A 85 10.67 -20.90 7.24
CA LEU A 85 11.98 -20.57 6.67
C LEU A 85 12.88 -19.72 7.57
N ARG A 86 12.42 -19.31 8.75
CA ARG A 86 13.23 -18.50 9.69
C ARG A 86 14.55 -19.16 10.10
N ARG A 87 14.62 -20.49 10.07
CA ARG A 87 15.83 -21.28 10.40
C ARG A 87 16.61 -21.73 9.16
N SER A 88 16.13 -21.42 7.97
CA SER A 88 16.76 -21.75 6.71
C SER A 88 17.74 -20.68 6.25
N SER A 89 18.40 -20.90 5.12
CA SER A 89 19.30 -19.89 4.54
C SER A 89 18.53 -18.63 4.13
N ARG A 90 19.20 -17.47 4.17
CA ARG A 90 18.63 -16.19 3.71
C ARG A 90 18.12 -16.27 2.26
N LEU A 91 18.81 -17.07 1.45
CA LEU A 91 18.45 -17.28 0.05
C LEU A 91 17.11 -18.03 -0.10
N SER A 92 16.86 -19.06 0.72
CA SER A 92 15.59 -19.79 0.71
C SER A 92 14.40 -18.88 1.08
N ALA A 93 14.58 -18.02 2.07
CA ALA A 93 13.55 -17.05 2.46
C ALA A 93 13.27 -16.03 1.35
N LEU A 94 14.31 -15.57 0.64
CA LEU A 94 14.20 -14.63 -0.47
C LEU A 94 13.46 -15.24 -1.66
N ILE A 95 13.79 -16.47 -2.02
CA ILE A 95 13.10 -17.21 -3.11
C ILE A 95 11.62 -17.42 -2.76
N SER A 96 11.32 -17.80 -1.51
CA SER A 96 9.94 -17.94 -1.04
C SER A 96 9.17 -16.62 -1.13
N ALA A 97 9.79 -15.50 -0.73
CA ALA A 97 9.17 -14.18 -0.80
C ALA A 97 8.82 -13.78 -2.24
N ILE A 98 9.71 -14.04 -3.19
CA ILE A 98 9.47 -13.82 -4.62
C ILE A 98 8.33 -14.74 -5.12
N GLY A 99 8.35 -16.02 -4.73
CA GLY A 99 7.30 -16.97 -5.09
C GLY A 99 5.91 -16.53 -4.60
N VAL A 100 5.82 -16.05 -3.36
CA VAL A 100 4.58 -15.50 -2.79
C VAL A 100 4.13 -14.25 -3.54
N SER A 101 5.04 -13.35 -3.89
CA SER A 101 4.73 -12.15 -4.66
C SER A 101 4.12 -12.52 -6.02
N ILE A 102 4.77 -13.40 -6.78
CA ILE A 102 4.26 -13.88 -8.08
C ILE A 102 2.91 -14.58 -7.92
N PHE A 103 2.75 -15.42 -6.89
CA PHE A 103 1.50 -16.13 -6.64
C PHE A 103 0.34 -15.15 -6.38
N ILE A 104 0.51 -14.17 -5.49
CA ILE A 104 -0.54 -13.18 -5.18
C ILE A 104 -0.87 -12.34 -6.41
N SER A 105 0.16 -11.86 -7.12
CA SER A 105 -0.01 -11.06 -8.34
C SER A 105 -0.81 -11.81 -9.40
N THR A 106 -0.42 -13.06 -9.69
CA THR A 106 -1.10 -13.90 -10.66
C THR A 106 -2.53 -14.24 -10.22
N LEU A 107 -2.74 -14.51 -8.93
CA LEU A 107 -4.07 -14.80 -8.39
C LEU A 107 -5.02 -13.61 -8.57
N VAL A 108 -4.56 -12.38 -8.28
CA VAL A 108 -5.35 -11.17 -8.50
C VAL A 108 -5.65 -10.95 -9.97
N GLN A 109 -4.67 -11.19 -10.86
CA GLN A 109 -4.88 -11.09 -12.31
C GLN A 109 -5.88 -12.13 -12.84
N LEU A 110 -5.89 -13.35 -12.31
CA LEU A 110 -6.88 -14.37 -12.67
C LEU A 110 -8.30 -13.98 -12.24
N ILE A 111 -8.46 -13.37 -11.07
CA ILE A 111 -9.78 -12.99 -10.52
C ILE A 111 -10.31 -11.72 -11.16
N ARG A 112 -9.45 -10.72 -11.37
CA ARG A 112 -9.85 -9.37 -11.82
C ARG A 112 -9.53 -9.08 -13.28
N GLY A 113 -8.69 -9.89 -13.89
CA GLY A 113 -8.08 -9.60 -15.19
C GLY A 113 -6.87 -8.67 -15.08
N PRO A 114 -6.07 -8.53 -16.16
CA PRO A 114 -4.86 -7.71 -16.18
C PRO A 114 -5.14 -6.21 -16.38
N GLN A 115 -6.42 -5.81 -16.52
CA GLN A 115 -6.80 -4.44 -16.84
C GLN A 115 -6.70 -3.50 -15.63
N THR A 116 -6.22 -2.29 -15.87
CA THR A 116 -6.25 -1.22 -14.88
C THR A 116 -7.69 -0.83 -14.56
N THR A 117 -8.02 -0.69 -13.28
CA THR A 117 -9.36 -0.36 -12.82
C THR A 117 -9.33 0.95 -12.04
N ASN A 118 -10.20 1.89 -12.42
CA ASN A 118 -10.32 3.18 -11.75
C ASN A 118 -11.40 3.11 -10.67
N TYR A 119 -11.20 3.88 -9.59
CA TYR A 119 -12.25 4.11 -8.60
C TYR A 119 -13.41 4.89 -9.22
N PRO A 120 -14.66 4.57 -8.88
CA PRO A 120 -15.82 5.31 -9.38
C PRO A 120 -15.77 6.77 -8.95
N ALA A 121 -16.11 7.68 -9.87
CA ALA A 121 -16.13 9.12 -9.59
C ALA A 121 -17.13 9.50 -8.49
N SER A 122 -18.17 8.69 -8.28
CA SER A 122 -19.17 8.85 -7.22
C SER A 122 -18.60 8.66 -5.81
N VAL A 123 -17.54 7.89 -5.66
CA VAL A 123 -16.89 7.60 -4.38
C VAL A 123 -15.93 8.73 -3.98
N ILE A 124 -15.31 9.35 -4.98
CA ILE A 124 -14.33 10.41 -4.78
C ILE A 124 -14.82 11.64 -5.52
N ASN A 125 -15.39 12.58 -4.80
CA ASN A 125 -15.81 13.87 -5.34
C ASN A 125 -14.54 14.68 -5.70
N ASN A 126 -14.05 14.43 -6.92
CA ASN A 126 -12.78 14.97 -7.39
C ASN A 126 -13.01 16.37 -8.01
N THR A 127 -13.11 17.36 -7.15
CA THR A 127 -13.11 18.77 -7.59
C THR A 127 -11.71 19.15 -8.04
N VAL A 128 -11.60 19.65 -9.27
CA VAL A 128 -10.35 20.19 -9.82
C VAL A 128 -10.33 21.70 -9.54
N TYR A 129 -9.33 22.15 -8.81
CA TYR A 129 -9.07 23.57 -8.61
C TYR A 129 -8.15 24.07 -9.72
N THR A 130 -8.61 25.08 -10.46
CA THR A 130 -7.81 25.74 -11.50
C THR A 130 -7.23 27.03 -10.93
N ILE A 131 -5.92 27.09 -10.80
CA ILE A 131 -5.18 28.29 -10.40
C ILE A 131 -4.33 28.72 -11.59
N GLY A 132 -4.87 29.65 -12.40
CA GLY A 132 -4.26 30.05 -13.67
C GLY A 132 -4.24 28.88 -14.69
N SER A 133 -3.06 28.46 -15.11
CA SER A 133 -2.87 27.33 -16.05
C SER A 133 -2.61 26.00 -15.35
N ILE A 134 -2.74 25.92 -14.01
CA ILE A 134 -2.43 24.70 -13.24
C ILE A 134 -3.74 24.08 -12.78
N HIS A 135 -3.92 22.80 -13.08
CA HIS A 135 -5.05 22.00 -12.64
C HIS A 135 -4.61 21.12 -11.45
N ILE A 136 -5.12 21.40 -10.25
CA ILE A 136 -4.83 20.63 -9.04
C ILE A 136 -6.07 19.85 -8.65
N SER A 137 -5.97 18.54 -8.64
CA SER A 137 -7.04 17.68 -8.16
C SER A 137 -7.08 17.68 -6.63
N LYS A 138 -8.28 17.78 -6.04
CA LYS A 138 -8.50 17.61 -4.60
C LYS A 138 -7.92 16.29 -4.11
N LEU A 139 -8.01 15.23 -4.91
CA LEU A 139 -7.47 13.92 -4.59
C LEU A 139 -5.94 13.94 -4.42
N GLN A 140 -5.21 14.64 -5.31
CA GLN A 140 -3.75 14.79 -5.23
C GLN A 140 -3.33 15.46 -3.92
N LEU A 141 -4.03 16.53 -3.52
CA LEU A 141 -3.77 17.20 -2.25
C LEU A 141 -4.00 16.28 -1.06
N ILE A 142 -5.10 15.54 -1.04
CA ILE A 142 -5.41 14.57 0.01
C ILE A 142 -4.33 13.49 0.06
N MET A 143 -3.92 12.92 -1.08
CA MET A 143 -2.88 11.89 -1.14
C MET A 143 -1.56 12.38 -0.57
N ILE A 144 -1.10 13.57 -0.95
CA ILE A 144 0.15 14.15 -0.44
C ILE A 144 0.06 14.41 1.08
N LEU A 145 -1.04 15.00 1.56
CA LEU A 145 -1.23 15.32 2.98
C LEU A 145 -1.32 14.05 3.84
N VAL A 146 -2.08 13.05 3.39
CA VAL A 146 -2.20 11.77 4.10
C VAL A 146 -0.87 11.04 4.10
N SER A 147 -0.15 11.01 2.98
CA SER A 147 1.17 10.39 2.89
C SER A 147 2.18 11.05 3.83
N ALA A 148 2.24 12.38 3.82
CA ALA A 148 3.12 13.13 4.72
C ALA A 148 2.75 12.90 6.19
N GLY A 149 1.47 12.92 6.53
CA GLY A 149 0.97 12.66 7.89
C GLY A 149 1.31 11.25 8.36
N LEU A 150 1.12 10.23 7.52
CA LEU A 150 1.47 8.85 7.83
C LEU A 150 2.99 8.66 7.97
N MET A 151 3.80 9.32 7.13
CA MET A 151 5.26 9.30 7.25
C MET A 151 5.72 9.88 8.59
N ILE A 152 5.19 11.04 8.98
CA ILE A 152 5.51 11.69 10.26
C ILE A 152 5.07 10.80 11.42
N ALA A 153 3.84 10.28 11.39
CA ALA A 153 3.32 9.39 12.43
C ALA A 153 4.19 8.15 12.59
N LEU A 154 4.57 7.51 11.48
CA LEU A 154 5.43 6.34 11.48
C LEU A 154 6.82 6.65 12.05
N GLN A 155 7.42 7.78 11.64
CA GLN A 155 8.72 8.21 12.15
C GLN A 155 8.67 8.47 13.66
N LEU A 156 7.58 9.06 14.16
CA LEU A 156 7.38 9.26 15.60
C LEU A 156 7.24 7.92 16.34
N ILE A 157 6.48 6.98 15.79
CA ILE A 157 6.32 5.63 16.36
C ILE A 157 7.69 4.94 16.46
N VAL A 158 8.46 4.92 15.39
CA VAL A 158 9.79 4.29 15.36
C VAL A 158 10.75 4.98 16.33
N LYS A 159 10.74 6.30 16.41
CA LYS A 159 11.69 7.07 17.25
C LYS A 159 11.35 6.99 18.74
N TYR A 160 10.06 7.01 19.10
CA TYR A 160 9.63 7.18 20.50
C TYR A 160 9.05 5.92 21.15
N THR A 161 8.73 4.87 20.40
CA THR A 161 8.17 3.65 20.98
C THR A 161 9.25 2.60 21.30
N LYS A 162 8.96 1.76 22.29
CA LYS A 162 9.85 0.62 22.64
C LYS A 162 10.02 -0.36 21.48
N MET A 163 8.99 -0.52 20.65
CA MET A 163 9.07 -1.37 19.45
C MET A 163 10.00 -0.78 18.39
N GLY A 164 9.95 0.53 18.18
CA GLY A 164 10.85 1.19 17.22
C GLY A 164 12.31 1.17 17.64
N LYS A 165 12.58 1.21 18.97
CA LYS A 165 13.96 1.11 19.50
C LYS A 165 14.52 -0.33 19.46
N ALA A 166 13.64 -1.33 19.30
CA ALA A 166 14.02 -2.74 19.19
C ALA A 166 14.23 -3.19 17.74
N MET A 167 13.91 -2.33 16.78
CA MET A 167 14.19 -2.48 15.34
C MET A 167 15.60 -2.01 15.00
#